data_d2f6caf5310c6ebca65486bc7dd13253
#
_entry.id   d2f6caf5310c6ebca65486bc7dd13253
#
_cell.length_a   1.000
_cell.length_b   1.000
_cell.length_c   1.000
_cell.angle_alpha   90.00
_cell.angle_beta   90.00
_cell.angle_gamma   90.00
#
_symmetry.space_group_name_H-M   'P 1'
#
loop_
_entity.id
_entity.type
_entity.pdbx_description
1 polymer ?
#
loop_
_entity_poly.entity_id
_entity_poly.type
_entity_poly.pdbx_seq_one_letter_code
_entity_poly.pdbx_strand_id
1 'polypeptide(L)'
;MINIRKLEAELWESADMLRSGSKLTSNQYCMPVLGLIFLRYAFSRFKLVEQEILANRPMRNGRKLPVEASDFKAKSAIFLPKEVQYDYLVNLPANVASLQLTGLNGNTLGSLGEVVNNAMELIEQQSEQLHGVLPKNYTIFAPELLSELLRIFNNSALSEVGGDIIGRIYEYFLNKFAKNVASDDGVFFTPKSLVKMIVNVLEPKEGILLDPACGSGGMFVQTGDFVEQSGMEANSKMTFYGQEKVEYNAQLCLMNMAVHGLTGVIKSGDEANSFYHDAHNLDGCCDYVMANPPFNVDKVNVENAMNAGRLPFGIPGVDKSGKSFSNANYLWISYFYSYLNENGRAGFVMASSATDSSRKEKDIRQKIVETGHVDVMVSVGNNFFYTLSLPCSLWFFNKGKAEDLKDKVLFIDARNYYTVVDRTLNEWSEWQLRNLGAIVWLYRGETDNYKRLIQDYWRYFSQIAGKYDNMVWHTENPTFEDIFQAAKSTETTFANSLKQHQEALKATKKRKEKAELKAVVAELEAQVTELRESVTVAEDIQRQDD
;
A
#
# COMPACT_ATOMS: atom_id res chain seq x y z
N MET A 1 -15.17 12.42 15.20
CA MET A 1 -14.41 11.76 14.12
C MET A 1 -13.89 10.43 14.65
N ILE A 2 -14.05 9.35 13.88
CA ILE A 2 -13.54 8.02 14.27
C ILE A 2 -12.01 8.04 14.17
N ASN A 3 -11.32 7.64 15.23
CA ASN A 3 -9.87 7.47 15.18
C ASN A 3 -9.54 6.15 14.46
N ILE A 4 -9.20 6.24 13.19
CA ILE A 4 -8.99 5.08 12.31
C ILE A 4 -7.83 4.21 12.80
N ARG A 5 -6.70 4.80 13.23
CA ARG A 5 -5.55 4.05 13.75
C ARG A 5 -5.93 3.20 14.97
N LYS A 6 -6.80 3.74 15.83
CA LYS A 6 -7.31 3.01 16.99
C LYS A 6 -8.22 1.86 16.57
N LEU A 7 -9.11 2.10 15.59
CA LEU A 7 -9.99 1.08 15.04
C LEU A 7 -9.19 -0.07 14.38
N GLU A 8 -8.18 0.25 13.57
CA GLU A 8 -7.28 -0.71 12.95
C GLU A 8 -6.63 -1.62 14.01
N ALA A 9 -6.11 -1.03 15.10
CA ALA A 9 -5.46 -1.77 16.18
C ALA A 9 -6.46 -2.65 16.97
N GLU A 10 -7.63 -2.14 17.33
CA GLU A 10 -8.65 -2.88 18.05
C GLU A 10 -9.19 -4.08 17.25
N LEU A 11 -9.41 -3.90 15.96
CA LEU A 11 -9.83 -5.00 15.06
C LEU A 11 -8.74 -6.08 14.96
N TRP A 12 -7.48 -5.66 14.81
CA TRP A 12 -6.36 -6.60 14.76
C TRP A 12 -6.20 -7.37 16.06
N GLU A 13 -6.18 -6.71 17.21
CA GLU A 13 -6.04 -7.35 18.53
C GLU A 13 -7.16 -8.38 18.76
N SER A 14 -8.39 -8.04 18.39
CA SER A 14 -9.53 -8.95 18.50
C SER A 14 -9.36 -10.18 17.60
N ALA A 15 -8.97 -9.99 16.35
CA ALA A 15 -8.76 -11.10 15.42
C ALA A 15 -7.54 -11.98 15.82
N ASP A 16 -6.45 -11.39 16.30
CA ASP A 16 -5.24 -12.13 16.70
C ASP A 16 -5.45 -12.91 18.01
N MET A 17 -6.28 -12.39 18.94
CA MET A 17 -6.71 -13.15 20.11
C MET A 17 -7.48 -14.42 19.72
N LEU A 18 -8.38 -14.33 18.75
CA LEU A 18 -9.12 -15.50 18.25
C LEU A 18 -8.19 -16.51 17.57
N ARG A 19 -7.20 -16.03 16.79
CA ARG A 19 -6.17 -16.88 16.18
C ARG A 19 -5.41 -17.66 17.25
N SER A 20 -4.95 -16.97 18.30
CA SER A 20 -4.15 -17.56 19.37
C SER A 20 -4.89 -18.69 20.09
N GLY A 21 -6.22 -18.63 20.16
CA GLY A 21 -7.08 -19.70 20.71
C GLY A 21 -7.41 -20.85 19.75
N SER A 22 -7.12 -20.69 18.45
CA SER A 22 -7.61 -21.60 17.39
C SER A 22 -6.67 -22.73 16.98
N LYS A 23 -5.42 -22.74 17.42
CA LYS A 23 -4.35 -23.64 16.96
C LYS A 23 -3.97 -23.47 15.46
N LEU A 24 -4.52 -22.50 14.75
CA LEU A 24 -4.19 -22.20 13.37
C LEU A 24 -2.87 -21.43 13.28
N THR A 25 -2.06 -21.77 12.29
CA THR A 25 -0.85 -21.00 11.96
C THR A 25 -1.24 -19.65 11.32
N SER A 26 -0.33 -18.68 11.34
CA SER A 26 -0.55 -17.38 10.69
C SER A 26 -0.85 -17.54 9.19
N ASN A 27 -0.19 -18.47 8.51
CA ASN A 27 -0.42 -18.77 7.09
C ASN A 27 -1.83 -19.29 6.82
N GLN A 28 -2.31 -20.22 7.64
CA GLN A 28 -3.68 -20.76 7.50
C GLN A 28 -4.75 -19.71 7.79
N TYR A 29 -4.47 -18.74 8.65
CA TYR A 29 -5.39 -17.74 9.12
C TYR A 29 -5.45 -16.48 8.23
N CYS A 30 -4.33 -16.11 7.62
CA CYS A 30 -4.15 -14.86 6.87
C CYS A 30 -5.17 -14.70 5.73
N MET A 31 -5.13 -15.61 4.76
CA MET A 31 -5.97 -15.50 3.55
C MET A 31 -7.47 -15.52 3.86
N PRO A 32 -8.00 -16.43 4.70
CA PRO A 32 -9.40 -16.39 5.10
C PRO A 32 -9.83 -15.10 5.79
N VAL A 33 -9.01 -14.55 6.68
CA VAL A 33 -9.35 -13.28 7.37
C VAL A 33 -9.36 -12.11 6.40
N LEU A 34 -8.37 -12.01 5.51
CA LEU A 34 -8.36 -11.01 4.45
C LEU A 34 -9.58 -11.16 3.53
N GLY A 35 -10.00 -12.40 3.25
CA GLY A 35 -11.24 -12.68 2.52
C GLY A 35 -12.50 -12.18 3.23
N LEU A 36 -12.59 -12.28 4.56
CA LEU A 36 -13.72 -11.71 5.31
C LEU A 36 -13.73 -10.17 5.28
N ILE A 37 -12.56 -9.53 5.36
CA ILE A 37 -12.43 -8.07 5.22
C ILE A 37 -12.83 -7.65 3.80
N PHE A 38 -12.39 -8.40 2.78
CA PHE A 38 -12.81 -8.19 1.40
C PHE A 38 -14.34 -8.30 1.25
N LEU A 39 -14.95 -9.35 1.80
CA LEU A 39 -16.40 -9.53 1.77
C LEU A 39 -17.14 -8.36 2.45
N ARG A 40 -16.60 -7.85 3.55
CA ARG A 40 -17.15 -6.68 4.22
C ARG A 40 -17.03 -5.41 3.39
N TYR A 41 -15.90 -5.24 2.69
CA TYR A 41 -15.70 -4.16 1.71
C TYR A 41 -16.71 -4.26 0.56
N ALA A 42 -16.81 -5.43 -0.08
CA ALA A 42 -17.74 -5.66 -1.19
C ALA A 42 -19.20 -5.35 -0.78
N PHE A 43 -19.60 -5.74 0.43
CA PHE A 43 -20.92 -5.42 0.96
C PHE A 43 -21.12 -3.93 1.21
N SER A 44 -20.14 -3.23 1.77
CA SER A 44 -20.23 -1.78 1.97
C SER A 44 -20.37 -1.05 0.65
N ARG A 45 -19.56 -1.42 -0.35
CA ARG A 45 -19.63 -0.85 -1.71
C ARG A 45 -20.97 -1.16 -2.38
N PHE A 46 -21.43 -2.40 -2.26
CA PHE A 46 -22.75 -2.81 -2.75
C PHE A 46 -23.86 -1.92 -2.18
N LYS A 47 -23.89 -1.70 -0.87
CA LYS A 47 -24.92 -0.87 -0.20
C LYS A 47 -24.92 0.58 -0.68
N LEU A 48 -23.75 1.18 -0.86
CA LEU A 48 -23.62 2.55 -1.37
C LEU A 48 -24.18 2.65 -2.80
N VAL A 49 -23.77 1.73 -3.67
CA VAL A 49 -24.20 1.71 -5.08
C VAL A 49 -25.69 1.35 -5.19
N GLU A 50 -26.20 0.42 -4.37
CA GLU A 50 -27.63 0.10 -4.30
C GLU A 50 -28.47 1.34 -3.98
N GLN A 51 -28.06 2.12 -2.97
CA GLN A 51 -28.75 3.36 -2.61
C GLN A 51 -28.75 4.38 -3.74
N GLU A 52 -27.62 4.55 -4.42
CA GLU A 52 -27.49 5.45 -5.58
C GLU A 52 -28.38 5.01 -6.75
N ILE A 53 -28.38 3.71 -7.08
CA ILE A 53 -29.26 3.13 -8.11
C ILE A 53 -30.72 3.37 -7.75
N LEU A 54 -31.12 3.05 -6.50
CA LEU A 54 -32.49 3.23 -6.03
C LEU A 54 -32.94 4.69 -6.00
N ALA A 55 -32.03 5.64 -5.71
CA ALA A 55 -32.33 7.08 -5.74
C ALA A 55 -32.71 7.54 -7.17
N ASN A 56 -32.03 7.02 -8.18
CA ASN A 56 -32.19 7.40 -9.58
C ASN A 56 -33.12 6.46 -10.38
N ARG A 57 -33.71 5.44 -9.75
CA ARG A 57 -34.52 4.41 -10.43
C ARG A 57 -35.87 4.95 -10.87
N PRO A 58 -36.26 4.78 -12.16
CA PRO A 58 -37.58 5.16 -12.62
C PRO A 58 -38.69 4.37 -11.94
N MET A 59 -39.79 5.03 -11.68
CA MET A 59 -41.00 4.40 -11.14
C MET A 59 -41.88 3.86 -12.28
N ARG A 60 -42.33 2.62 -12.13
CA ARG A 60 -43.33 2.01 -13.01
C ARG A 60 -44.50 1.54 -12.17
N ASN A 61 -45.70 2.01 -12.47
CA ASN A 61 -46.93 1.72 -11.69
C ASN A 61 -46.81 1.98 -10.18
N GLY A 62 -46.14 3.08 -9.79
CA GLY A 62 -45.98 3.47 -8.39
C GLY A 62 -44.93 2.66 -7.60
N ARG A 63 -44.19 1.75 -8.27
CA ARG A 63 -43.08 0.97 -7.66
C ARG A 63 -41.78 1.21 -8.40
N LYS A 64 -40.68 1.31 -7.67
CA LYS A 64 -39.34 1.32 -8.26
C LYS A 64 -39.05 -0.04 -8.89
N LEU A 65 -38.41 -0.06 -10.04
CA LEU A 65 -37.97 -1.29 -10.68
C LEU A 65 -36.93 -2.01 -9.77
N PRO A 66 -36.91 -3.36 -9.77
CA PRO A 66 -35.90 -4.10 -9.01
C PRO A 66 -34.48 -3.74 -9.49
N VAL A 67 -33.52 -3.88 -8.61
CA VAL A 67 -32.10 -3.66 -8.91
C VAL A 67 -31.52 -4.94 -9.50
N GLU A 68 -30.75 -4.83 -10.58
CA GLU A 68 -30.17 -5.96 -11.33
C GLU A 68 -28.64 -5.91 -11.34
N ALA A 69 -27.98 -7.05 -11.59
CA ALA A 69 -26.53 -7.15 -11.65
C ALA A 69 -25.91 -6.20 -12.69
N SER A 70 -26.60 -5.97 -13.81
CA SER A 70 -26.19 -5.03 -14.87
C SER A 70 -26.05 -3.58 -14.39
N ASP A 71 -26.87 -3.17 -13.42
CA ASP A 71 -26.82 -1.82 -12.84
C ASP A 71 -25.53 -1.59 -12.04
N PHE A 72 -25.08 -2.62 -11.32
CA PHE A 72 -23.83 -2.59 -10.55
C PHE A 72 -22.61 -2.63 -11.46
N LYS A 73 -22.63 -3.45 -12.51
CA LYS A 73 -21.53 -3.52 -13.48
C LYS A 73 -21.28 -2.16 -14.14
N ALA A 74 -22.35 -1.42 -14.47
CA ALA A 74 -22.25 -0.06 -15.03
C ALA A 74 -21.60 0.96 -14.07
N LYS A 75 -21.50 0.64 -12.77
CA LYS A 75 -20.90 1.47 -11.72
C LYS A 75 -19.62 0.86 -11.13
N SER A 76 -19.00 -0.08 -11.84
CA SER A 76 -17.79 -0.78 -11.38
C SER A 76 -17.94 -1.37 -9.96
N ALA A 77 -19.12 -1.92 -9.66
CA ALA A 77 -19.43 -2.56 -8.39
C ALA A 77 -19.90 -4.00 -8.58
N ILE A 78 -19.68 -4.83 -7.57
CA ILE A 78 -20.10 -6.24 -7.58
C ILE A 78 -21.53 -6.33 -7.06
N PHE A 79 -22.40 -7.00 -7.82
CA PHE A 79 -23.75 -7.35 -7.34
C PHE A 79 -23.64 -8.48 -6.31
N LEU A 80 -24.27 -8.30 -5.15
CA LEU A 80 -24.27 -9.30 -4.08
C LEU A 80 -25.67 -9.88 -3.88
N PRO A 81 -25.95 -11.13 -4.31
CA PRO A 81 -27.15 -11.85 -3.93
C PRO A 81 -27.33 -11.89 -2.41
N LYS A 82 -28.55 -12.11 -1.93
CA LYS A 82 -28.87 -12.06 -0.49
C LYS A 82 -27.98 -12.99 0.33
N GLU A 83 -27.69 -14.17 -0.18
CA GLU A 83 -26.90 -15.24 0.46
C GLU A 83 -25.42 -14.85 0.66
N VAL A 84 -24.97 -13.79 -0.02
CA VAL A 84 -23.58 -13.29 0.03
C VAL A 84 -23.48 -12.02 0.87
N GLN A 85 -24.60 -11.34 1.15
CA GLN A 85 -24.60 -10.09 1.88
C GLN A 85 -24.09 -10.30 3.32
N TYR A 86 -23.20 -9.42 3.76
CA TYR A 86 -22.50 -9.57 5.03
C TYR A 86 -23.46 -9.61 6.23
N ASP A 87 -24.52 -8.81 6.19
CA ASP A 87 -25.57 -8.78 7.22
C ASP A 87 -26.37 -10.10 7.28
N TYR A 88 -26.56 -10.79 6.15
CA TYR A 88 -27.13 -12.13 6.15
C TYR A 88 -26.21 -13.14 6.82
N LEU A 89 -24.93 -13.16 6.43
CA LEU A 89 -23.94 -14.13 6.96
C LEU A 89 -23.70 -14.00 8.46
N VAL A 90 -23.59 -12.77 8.96
CA VAL A 90 -23.33 -12.51 10.40
C VAL A 90 -24.50 -12.89 11.29
N ASN A 91 -25.71 -12.93 10.75
CA ASN A 91 -26.93 -13.30 11.50
C ASN A 91 -27.25 -14.81 11.43
N LEU A 92 -26.45 -15.60 10.71
CA LEU A 92 -26.60 -17.05 10.71
C LEU A 92 -26.14 -17.63 12.07
N PRO A 93 -26.81 -18.69 12.55
CA PRO A 93 -26.32 -19.42 13.72
C PRO A 93 -25.02 -20.15 13.39
N ALA A 94 -24.17 -20.39 14.38
CA ALA A 94 -22.94 -21.18 14.18
C ALA A 94 -23.24 -22.59 13.63
N ASN A 95 -24.36 -23.21 14.07
CA ASN A 95 -24.87 -24.46 13.51
C ASN A 95 -25.96 -24.17 12.47
N VAL A 96 -25.60 -24.20 11.18
CA VAL A 96 -26.49 -23.94 10.05
C VAL A 96 -27.18 -25.20 9.50
N ALA A 97 -26.81 -26.39 9.93
CA ALA A 97 -27.29 -27.66 9.37
C ALA A 97 -28.83 -27.78 9.39
N SER A 98 -29.49 -27.24 10.42
CA SER A 98 -30.94 -27.23 10.56
C SER A 98 -31.67 -26.33 9.56
N LEU A 99 -30.96 -25.39 8.93
CA LEU A 99 -31.53 -24.44 7.97
C LEU A 99 -31.66 -25.02 6.56
N GLN A 100 -31.04 -26.18 6.28
CA GLN A 100 -31.03 -26.86 4.98
C GLN A 100 -30.71 -25.92 3.81
N LEU A 101 -29.70 -25.06 4.00
CA LEU A 101 -29.26 -24.12 2.98
C LEU A 101 -28.70 -24.88 1.77
N THR A 102 -29.03 -24.43 0.57
CA THR A 102 -28.55 -25.04 -0.67
C THR A 102 -27.46 -24.18 -1.27
N GLY A 103 -26.33 -24.77 -1.57
CA GLY A 103 -25.21 -24.12 -2.25
C GLY A 103 -25.38 -24.06 -3.78
N LEU A 104 -24.44 -23.40 -4.42
CA LEU A 104 -24.39 -23.19 -5.86
C LEU A 104 -24.51 -24.48 -6.68
N ASN A 105 -23.89 -25.56 -6.20
CA ASN A 105 -23.88 -26.87 -6.85
C ASN A 105 -25.10 -27.76 -6.49
N GLY A 106 -26.12 -27.20 -5.85
CA GLY A 106 -27.31 -27.94 -5.39
C GLY A 106 -27.08 -28.79 -4.12
N ASN A 107 -25.90 -28.76 -3.54
CA ASN A 107 -25.57 -29.49 -2.31
C ASN A 107 -26.10 -28.77 -1.07
N THR A 108 -26.51 -29.50 -0.05
CA THR A 108 -26.86 -28.94 1.25
C THR A 108 -25.59 -28.49 1.99
N LEU A 109 -25.59 -27.24 2.47
CA LEU A 109 -24.50 -26.66 3.24
C LEU A 109 -24.64 -27.06 4.71
N GLY A 110 -23.69 -27.85 5.22
CA GLY A 110 -23.75 -28.44 6.57
C GLY A 110 -23.08 -27.61 7.66
N SER A 111 -22.24 -26.64 7.29
CA SER A 111 -21.48 -25.80 8.23
C SER A 111 -21.42 -24.34 7.81
N LEU A 112 -21.18 -23.45 8.76
CA LEU A 112 -20.98 -22.01 8.50
C LEU A 112 -19.80 -21.79 7.55
N GLY A 113 -18.74 -22.59 7.66
CA GLY A 113 -17.59 -22.53 6.75
C GLY A 113 -17.96 -22.83 5.31
N GLU A 114 -18.84 -23.83 5.06
CA GLU A 114 -19.35 -24.14 3.72
C GLU A 114 -20.24 -23.00 3.18
N VAL A 115 -21.03 -22.34 4.02
CA VAL A 115 -21.82 -21.17 3.61
C VAL A 115 -20.92 -20.02 3.19
N VAL A 116 -19.84 -19.73 3.92
CA VAL A 116 -18.90 -18.68 3.55
C VAL A 116 -18.14 -19.06 2.28
N ASN A 117 -17.72 -20.32 2.12
CA ASN A 117 -17.11 -20.80 0.87
C ASN A 117 -18.05 -20.57 -0.34
N ASN A 118 -19.31 -20.95 -0.19
CA ASN A 118 -20.33 -20.73 -1.23
C ASN A 118 -20.55 -19.23 -1.52
N ALA A 119 -20.50 -18.37 -0.52
CA ALA A 119 -20.58 -16.93 -0.71
C ALA A 119 -19.40 -16.41 -1.55
N MET A 120 -18.18 -16.88 -1.30
CA MET A 120 -16.99 -16.52 -2.10
C MET A 120 -17.12 -16.98 -3.56
N GLU A 121 -17.62 -18.20 -3.80
CA GLU A 121 -17.89 -18.70 -5.16
C GLU A 121 -18.93 -17.86 -5.90
N LEU A 122 -20.00 -17.45 -5.22
CA LEU A 122 -21.04 -16.59 -5.81
C LEU A 122 -20.49 -15.19 -6.16
N ILE A 123 -19.56 -14.63 -5.37
CA ILE A 123 -18.88 -13.36 -5.72
C ILE A 123 -18.02 -13.53 -6.96
N GLU A 124 -17.24 -14.61 -7.03
CA GLU A 124 -16.38 -14.88 -8.20
C GLU A 124 -17.16 -14.96 -9.49
N GLN A 125 -18.39 -15.49 -9.47
CA GLN A 125 -19.25 -15.51 -10.64
C GLN A 125 -19.70 -14.12 -11.12
N GLN A 126 -19.64 -13.11 -10.25
CA GLN A 126 -20.02 -11.75 -10.60
C GLN A 126 -18.83 -10.92 -11.10
N SER A 127 -17.59 -11.42 -10.98
CA SER A 127 -16.37 -10.68 -11.32
C SER A 127 -15.34 -11.59 -11.99
N GLU A 128 -15.07 -11.33 -13.26
CA GLU A 128 -14.06 -12.09 -14.03
C GLU A 128 -12.66 -11.99 -13.40
N GLN A 129 -12.31 -10.82 -12.89
CA GLN A 129 -11.00 -10.58 -12.23
C GLN A 129 -10.82 -11.44 -10.97
N LEU A 130 -11.89 -11.78 -10.27
CA LEU A 130 -11.85 -12.53 -9.02
C LEU A 130 -12.04 -14.04 -9.21
N HIS A 131 -12.23 -14.51 -10.43
CA HIS A 131 -12.46 -15.92 -10.69
C HIS A 131 -11.26 -16.78 -10.22
N GLY A 132 -11.52 -17.71 -9.28
CA GLY A 132 -10.49 -18.57 -8.68
C GLY A 132 -9.58 -17.87 -7.65
N VAL A 133 -9.89 -16.65 -7.25
CA VAL A 133 -9.02 -15.79 -6.40
C VAL A 133 -9.39 -15.85 -4.92
N LEU A 134 -10.69 -15.85 -4.62
CA LEU A 134 -11.16 -15.74 -3.25
C LEU A 134 -10.92 -17.02 -2.43
N PRO A 135 -10.59 -16.91 -1.14
CA PRO A 135 -10.36 -18.08 -0.31
C PRO A 135 -11.65 -18.90 -0.10
N LYS A 136 -11.54 -20.22 -0.22
CA LYS A 136 -12.64 -21.19 -0.06
C LYS A 136 -12.31 -22.30 0.93
N ASN A 137 -11.56 -21.96 1.97
CA ASN A 137 -11.10 -22.89 3.00
C ASN A 137 -11.63 -22.55 4.41
N TYR A 138 -12.82 -21.94 4.50
CA TYR A 138 -13.40 -21.51 5.77
C TYR A 138 -13.86 -22.67 6.67
N THR A 139 -13.92 -23.88 6.15
CA THR A 139 -14.19 -25.10 6.93
C THR A 139 -13.06 -25.49 7.90
N ILE A 140 -11.89 -24.85 7.80
CA ILE A 140 -10.79 -25.01 8.79
C ILE A 140 -11.13 -24.37 10.14
N PHE A 141 -12.08 -23.45 10.17
CA PHE A 141 -12.49 -22.76 11.40
C PHE A 141 -13.59 -23.55 12.12
N ALA A 142 -13.49 -23.61 13.45
CA ALA A 142 -14.63 -24.00 14.25
C ALA A 142 -15.79 -23.01 14.02
N PRO A 143 -17.05 -23.45 13.93
CA PRO A 143 -18.19 -22.60 13.62
C PRO A 143 -18.33 -21.36 14.51
N GLU A 144 -18.06 -21.53 15.81
CA GLU A 144 -18.11 -20.45 16.81
C GLU A 144 -17.03 -19.39 16.54
N LEU A 145 -15.82 -19.82 16.21
CA LEU A 145 -14.71 -18.94 15.86
C LEU A 145 -15.02 -18.12 14.60
N LEU A 146 -15.54 -18.77 13.57
CA LEU A 146 -15.92 -18.09 12.32
C LEU A 146 -17.06 -17.09 12.54
N SER A 147 -18.04 -17.45 13.37
CA SER A 147 -19.13 -16.55 13.77
C SER A 147 -18.61 -15.30 14.49
N GLU A 148 -17.64 -15.45 15.40
CA GLU A 148 -17.01 -14.32 16.08
C GLU A 148 -16.18 -13.44 15.14
N LEU A 149 -15.43 -14.03 14.20
CA LEU A 149 -14.71 -13.28 13.17
C LEU A 149 -15.65 -12.44 12.31
N LEU A 150 -16.77 -13.02 11.85
CA LEU A 150 -17.81 -12.28 11.12
C LEU A 150 -18.34 -11.10 11.94
N ARG A 151 -18.53 -11.26 13.26
CA ARG A 151 -19.00 -10.18 14.15
C ARG A 151 -17.98 -9.07 14.33
N ILE A 152 -16.69 -9.41 14.49
CA ILE A 152 -15.61 -8.42 14.61
C ILE A 152 -15.62 -7.47 13.40
N PHE A 153 -15.70 -8.00 12.19
CA PHE A 153 -15.73 -7.18 10.98
C PHE A 153 -17.11 -6.59 10.64
N ASN A 154 -18.14 -6.86 11.44
CA ASN A 154 -19.44 -6.18 11.38
C ASN A 154 -19.59 -5.05 12.41
N ASN A 155 -18.48 -4.49 12.88
CA ASN A 155 -18.49 -3.35 13.80
C ASN A 155 -19.24 -2.15 13.17
N SER A 156 -20.07 -1.47 13.96
CA SER A 156 -20.84 -0.29 13.52
C SER A 156 -19.95 0.81 12.97
N ALA A 157 -18.76 0.99 13.54
CA ALA A 157 -17.77 1.93 13.02
C ALA A 157 -17.41 1.68 11.55
N LEU A 158 -17.41 0.41 11.09
CA LEU A 158 -17.16 0.06 9.67
C LEU A 158 -18.36 0.33 8.76
N SER A 159 -19.55 0.49 9.32
CA SER A 159 -20.76 0.82 8.57
C SER A 159 -20.90 2.32 8.30
N GLU A 160 -20.29 3.14 9.15
CA GLU A 160 -20.33 4.61 9.07
C GLU A 160 -19.18 5.20 8.22
N VAL A 161 -18.18 4.36 7.86
CA VAL A 161 -17.00 4.78 7.12
C VAL A 161 -17.07 4.31 5.67
N GLY A 162 -16.63 5.14 4.74
CA GLY A 162 -16.59 4.84 3.30
C GLY A 162 -15.64 3.68 2.96
N GLY A 163 -15.74 3.19 1.73
CA GLY A 163 -14.91 2.10 1.20
C GLY A 163 -13.41 2.29 1.40
N ASP A 164 -12.90 3.51 1.30
CA ASP A 164 -11.48 3.84 1.47
C ASP A 164 -10.92 3.43 2.84
N ILE A 165 -11.74 3.48 3.90
CA ILE A 165 -11.29 3.09 5.24
C ILE A 165 -11.19 1.57 5.37
N ILE A 166 -12.10 0.82 4.72
CA ILE A 166 -12.00 -0.65 4.72
C ILE A 166 -10.78 -1.09 3.90
N GLY A 167 -10.45 -0.40 2.82
CA GLY A 167 -9.21 -0.58 2.07
C GLY A 167 -7.97 -0.40 2.96
N ARG A 168 -7.95 0.66 3.76
CA ARG A 168 -6.88 0.89 4.75
C ARG A 168 -6.79 -0.20 5.81
N ILE A 169 -7.93 -0.70 6.30
CA ILE A 169 -7.97 -1.81 7.25
C ILE A 169 -7.43 -3.08 6.59
N TYR A 170 -7.79 -3.34 5.34
CA TYR A 170 -7.25 -4.46 4.57
C TYR A 170 -5.72 -4.37 4.47
N GLU A 171 -5.16 -3.22 4.05
CA GLU A 171 -3.70 -3.00 4.02
C GLU A 171 -3.05 -3.16 5.41
N TYR A 172 -3.70 -2.66 6.47
CA TYR A 172 -3.19 -2.80 7.83
C TYR A 172 -3.06 -4.26 8.25
N PHE A 173 -4.10 -5.06 7.99
CA PHE A 173 -4.09 -6.51 8.26
C PHE A 173 -3.05 -7.22 7.39
N LEU A 174 -2.99 -6.88 6.11
CA LEU A 174 -1.99 -7.42 5.18
C LEU A 174 -0.56 -7.19 5.69
N ASN A 175 -0.25 -5.97 6.15
CA ASN A 175 1.06 -5.62 6.72
C ASN A 175 1.34 -6.32 8.05
N LYS A 176 0.33 -6.51 8.90
CA LYS A 176 0.45 -7.27 10.16
C LYS A 176 0.72 -8.75 9.90
N PHE A 177 0.00 -9.34 8.96
CA PHE A 177 0.26 -10.73 8.55
C PHE A 177 1.63 -10.88 7.90
N ALA A 178 2.07 -9.90 7.10
CA ALA A 178 3.41 -9.87 6.52
C ALA A 178 4.50 -10.03 7.58
N LYS A 179 4.42 -9.30 8.69
CA LYS A 179 5.35 -9.42 9.81
C LYS A 179 5.37 -10.82 10.44
N ASN A 180 4.22 -11.50 10.45
CA ASN A 180 4.05 -12.80 11.12
C ASN A 180 4.32 -14.00 10.18
N VAL A 181 4.08 -13.85 8.88
CA VAL A 181 4.17 -14.93 7.87
C VAL A 181 5.52 -14.96 7.17
N ALA A 182 6.19 -13.82 7.02
CA ALA A 182 7.45 -13.72 6.27
C ALA A 182 8.63 -14.50 6.89
N SER A 183 8.48 -15.05 8.09
CA SER A 183 9.48 -15.97 8.67
C SER A 183 9.47 -17.35 8.03
N ASP A 184 8.38 -17.75 7.34
CA ASP A 184 8.20 -19.16 6.98
C ASP A 184 8.32 -19.48 5.48
N ASP A 185 7.89 -18.60 4.52
CA ASP A 185 7.76 -19.02 3.12
C ASP A 185 8.05 -17.98 2.01
N GLY A 186 8.90 -16.99 2.26
CA GLY A 186 9.35 -16.09 1.17
C GLY A 186 8.28 -15.13 0.64
N VAL A 187 7.23 -14.87 1.39
CA VAL A 187 6.24 -13.83 1.10
C VAL A 187 6.82 -12.48 1.50
N PHE A 188 7.31 -11.72 0.53
CA PHE A 188 7.88 -10.40 0.76
C PHE A 188 6.84 -9.32 0.45
N PHE A 189 6.52 -8.52 1.46
CA PHE A 189 5.71 -7.32 1.28
C PHE A 189 6.60 -6.09 1.16
N THR A 190 6.36 -5.30 0.14
CA THR A 190 7.08 -4.03 -0.02
C THR A 190 6.53 -2.99 0.94
N PRO A 191 7.36 -2.39 1.81
CA PRO A 191 6.92 -1.36 2.74
C PRO A 191 6.31 -0.17 2.01
N LYS A 192 5.17 0.31 2.52
CA LYS A 192 4.37 1.36 1.87
C LYS A 192 5.15 2.64 1.59
N SER A 193 6.05 3.04 2.49
CA SER A 193 6.86 4.25 2.31
C SER A 193 7.85 4.12 1.14
N LEU A 194 8.44 2.94 0.91
CA LEU A 194 9.31 2.70 -0.26
C LEU A 194 8.52 2.77 -1.56
N VAL A 195 7.32 2.16 -1.59
CA VAL A 195 6.44 2.21 -2.76
C VAL A 195 6.02 3.66 -3.07
N LYS A 196 5.60 4.41 -2.06
CA LYS A 196 5.24 5.82 -2.21
C LYS A 196 6.40 6.66 -2.75
N MET A 197 7.63 6.42 -2.28
CA MET A 197 8.80 7.11 -2.81
C MET A 197 9.00 6.81 -4.30
N ILE A 198 8.85 5.55 -4.71
CA ILE A 198 8.95 5.17 -6.12
C ILE A 198 7.87 5.89 -6.94
N VAL A 199 6.61 5.84 -6.50
CA VAL A 199 5.49 6.48 -7.18
C VAL A 199 5.68 8.00 -7.27
N ASN A 200 6.13 8.64 -6.19
CA ASN A 200 6.35 10.09 -6.15
C ASN A 200 7.48 10.55 -7.09
N VAL A 201 8.51 9.72 -7.31
CA VAL A 201 9.59 10.04 -8.26
C VAL A 201 9.16 9.79 -9.71
N LEU A 202 8.38 8.72 -9.95
CA LEU A 202 7.92 8.37 -11.29
C LEU A 202 6.73 9.21 -11.75
N GLU A 203 5.88 9.68 -10.83
CA GLU A 203 4.68 10.47 -11.11
C GLU A 203 3.82 9.88 -12.25
N PRO A 204 3.32 8.65 -12.10
CA PRO A 204 2.52 8.01 -13.15
C PRO A 204 1.22 8.77 -13.38
N LYS A 205 0.88 9.04 -14.66
CA LYS A 205 -0.33 9.78 -15.04
C LYS A 205 -1.25 8.95 -15.91
N GLU A 206 -0.69 8.31 -16.94
CA GLU A 206 -1.44 7.45 -17.87
C GLU A 206 -0.49 6.49 -18.58
N GLY A 207 -0.98 5.33 -19.00
CA GLY A 207 -0.23 4.35 -19.78
C GLY A 207 -0.17 2.97 -19.11
N ILE A 208 0.75 2.16 -19.60
CA ILE A 208 0.96 0.77 -19.18
C ILE A 208 1.97 0.74 -18.03
N LEU A 209 1.54 0.18 -16.89
CA LEU A 209 2.40 -0.12 -15.76
C LEU A 209 2.57 -1.62 -15.61
N LEU A 210 3.81 -2.09 -15.59
CA LEU A 210 4.18 -3.47 -15.32
C LEU A 210 4.92 -3.59 -13.98
N ASP A 211 4.49 -4.54 -13.16
CA ASP A 211 5.29 -5.08 -12.05
C ASP A 211 5.56 -6.56 -12.31
N PRO A 212 6.78 -6.94 -12.74
CA PRO A 212 7.11 -8.32 -13.08
C PRO A 212 7.46 -9.19 -11.86
N ALA A 213 7.27 -8.67 -10.65
CA ALA A 213 7.41 -9.39 -9.37
C ALA A 213 6.41 -8.82 -8.36
N CYS A 214 5.11 -8.79 -8.74
CA CYS A 214 4.11 -7.92 -8.14
C CYS A 214 3.73 -8.27 -6.68
N GLY A 215 4.06 -9.46 -6.20
CA GLY A 215 3.75 -9.85 -4.84
C GLY A 215 2.28 -9.62 -4.50
N SER A 216 2.00 -8.83 -3.46
CA SER A 216 0.64 -8.46 -3.04
C SER A 216 0.05 -7.22 -3.74
N GLY A 217 0.68 -6.71 -4.79
CA GLY A 217 0.16 -5.60 -5.60
C GLY A 217 0.33 -4.20 -5.01
N GLY A 218 1.23 -4.02 -4.06
CA GLY A 218 1.45 -2.73 -3.41
C GLY A 218 1.80 -1.59 -4.38
N MET A 219 2.56 -1.88 -5.47
CA MET A 219 2.89 -0.90 -6.50
C MET A 219 1.64 -0.41 -7.24
N PHE A 220 0.70 -1.30 -7.57
CA PHE A 220 -0.54 -0.94 -8.26
C PHE A 220 -1.44 -0.07 -7.39
N VAL A 221 -1.62 -0.46 -6.12
CA VAL A 221 -2.47 0.28 -5.16
C VAL A 221 -1.96 1.70 -4.96
N GLN A 222 -0.67 1.87 -4.67
CA GLN A 222 -0.12 3.21 -4.44
C GLN A 222 -0.10 4.05 -5.73
N THR A 223 0.04 3.42 -6.91
CA THR A 223 -0.11 4.13 -8.20
C THR A 223 -1.56 4.57 -8.42
N GLY A 224 -2.54 3.71 -8.14
CA GLY A 224 -3.95 4.05 -8.22
C GLY A 224 -4.28 5.24 -7.32
N ASP A 225 -3.87 5.18 -6.05
CA ASP A 225 -4.05 6.27 -5.08
C ASP A 225 -3.44 7.59 -5.58
N PHE A 226 -2.24 7.54 -6.16
CA PHE A 226 -1.54 8.72 -6.68
C PHE A 226 -2.30 9.36 -7.86
N VAL A 227 -2.77 8.55 -8.80
CA VAL A 227 -3.54 9.01 -9.97
C VAL A 227 -4.86 9.63 -9.52
N GLU A 228 -5.57 9.00 -8.58
CA GLU A 228 -6.85 9.51 -8.05
C GLU A 228 -6.67 10.81 -7.24
N GLN A 229 -5.62 10.93 -6.43
CA GLN A 229 -5.27 12.17 -5.74
C GLN A 229 -4.95 13.34 -6.70
N SER A 230 -4.54 13.01 -7.93
CA SER A 230 -4.34 13.98 -9.01
C SER A 230 -5.65 14.36 -9.72
N GLY A 231 -6.80 13.87 -9.26
CA GLY A 231 -8.14 14.13 -9.82
C GLY A 231 -8.46 13.33 -11.08
N MET A 232 -7.73 12.26 -11.35
CA MET A 232 -7.95 11.35 -12.49
C MET A 232 -8.51 10.02 -12.01
N GLU A 233 -9.23 9.32 -12.88
CA GLU A 233 -9.71 7.96 -12.59
C GLU A 233 -8.65 6.93 -12.98
N ALA A 234 -8.15 6.15 -12.00
CA ALA A 234 -7.03 5.24 -12.20
C ALA A 234 -7.29 4.19 -13.29
N ASN A 235 -8.45 3.53 -13.29
CA ASN A 235 -8.77 2.49 -14.29
C ASN A 235 -8.97 3.02 -15.72
N SER A 236 -9.28 4.32 -15.87
CA SER A 236 -9.40 4.94 -17.19
C SER A 236 -8.06 5.40 -17.76
N LYS A 237 -7.09 5.67 -16.88
CA LYS A 237 -5.78 6.22 -17.25
C LYS A 237 -4.67 5.18 -17.27
N MET A 238 -4.71 4.22 -16.35
CA MET A 238 -3.67 3.22 -16.18
C MET A 238 -4.14 1.84 -16.62
N THR A 239 -3.25 1.09 -17.24
CA THR A 239 -3.41 -0.35 -17.48
C THR A 239 -2.37 -1.10 -16.67
N PHE A 240 -2.82 -1.91 -15.72
CA PHE A 240 -1.95 -2.62 -14.79
C PHE A 240 -1.71 -4.06 -15.26
N TYR A 241 -0.44 -4.43 -15.36
CA TYR A 241 0.00 -5.79 -15.64
C TYR A 241 0.94 -6.28 -14.54
N GLY A 242 0.73 -7.50 -14.07
CA GLY A 242 1.59 -8.12 -13.06
C GLY A 242 1.99 -9.55 -13.39
N GLN A 243 3.21 -9.91 -13.00
CA GLN A 243 3.68 -11.29 -13.00
C GLN A 243 4.09 -11.69 -11.58
N GLU A 244 3.62 -12.84 -11.12
CA GLU A 244 3.98 -13.39 -9.82
C GLU A 244 4.12 -14.92 -9.91
N LYS A 245 5.27 -15.44 -9.54
CA LYS A 245 5.52 -16.87 -9.60
C LYS A 245 4.66 -17.67 -8.60
N VAL A 246 4.39 -17.08 -7.43
CA VAL A 246 3.66 -17.73 -6.32
C VAL A 246 2.17 -17.41 -6.44
N GLU A 247 1.34 -18.40 -6.74
CA GLU A 247 -0.11 -18.22 -6.91
C GLU A 247 -0.79 -17.56 -5.71
N TYR A 248 -0.38 -17.91 -4.50
CA TYR A 248 -0.88 -17.30 -3.26
C TYR A 248 -0.69 -15.78 -3.25
N ASN A 249 0.48 -15.29 -3.67
CA ASN A 249 0.76 -13.86 -3.74
C ASN A 249 -0.08 -13.18 -4.83
N ALA A 250 -0.27 -13.84 -5.97
CA ALA A 250 -1.13 -13.33 -7.05
C ALA A 250 -2.59 -13.20 -6.62
N GLN A 251 -3.10 -14.15 -5.81
CA GLN A 251 -4.43 -14.04 -5.21
C GLN A 251 -4.51 -12.83 -4.26
N LEU A 252 -3.50 -12.64 -3.40
CA LEU A 252 -3.41 -11.44 -2.55
C LEU A 252 -3.38 -10.15 -3.36
N CYS A 253 -2.64 -10.14 -4.48
CA CYS A 253 -2.58 -8.99 -5.40
C CYS A 253 -3.95 -8.64 -5.96
N LEU A 254 -4.65 -9.61 -6.51
CA LEU A 254 -5.98 -9.41 -7.11
C LEU A 254 -7.04 -8.98 -6.07
N MET A 255 -7.01 -9.55 -4.88
CA MET A 255 -7.87 -9.11 -3.77
C MET A 255 -7.55 -7.68 -3.33
N ASN A 256 -6.26 -7.34 -3.20
CA ASN A 256 -5.81 -6.01 -2.82
C ASN A 256 -6.23 -4.96 -3.86
N MET A 257 -6.02 -5.24 -5.14
CA MET A 257 -6.48 -4.38 -6.23
C MET A 257 -8.01 -4.19 -6.18
N ALA A 258 -8.77 -5.27 -6.00
CA ALA A 258 -10.23 -5.21 -5.95
C ALA A 258 -10.75 -4.38 -4.77
N VAL A 259 -10.13 -4.49 -3.59
CA VAL A 259 -10.47 -3.66 -2.41
C VAL A 259 -10.20 -2.16 -2.65
N HIS A 260 -9.24 -1.83 -3.52
CA HIS A 260 -8.96 -0.45 -3.92
C HIS A 260 -9.66 -0.05 -5.23
N GLY A 261 -10.60 -0.88 -5.71
CA GLY A 261 -11.37 -0.59 -6.92
C GLY A 261 -10.55 -0.62 -8.21
N LEU A 262 -9.35 -1.21 -8.19
CA LEU A 262 -8.46 -1.30 -9.35
C LEU A 262 -8.70 -2.57 -10.15
N THR A 263 -8.52 -2.47 -11.46
CA THR A 263 -8.53 -3.61 -12.38
C THR A 263 -7.16 -3.79 -13.01
N GLY A 264 -6.76 -5.05 -13.23
CA GLY A 264 -5.48 -5.37 -13.86
C GLY A 264 -5.40 -6.83 -14.28
N VAL A 265 -4.40 -7.13 -15.08
CA VAL A 265 -4.14 -8.49 -15.57
C VAL A 265 -2.94 -9.05 -14.83
N ILE A 266 -3.17 -10.01 -13.94
CA ILE A 266 -2.13 -10.65 -13.15
C ILE A 266 -1.98 -12.09 -13.61
N LYS A 267 -0.77 -12.47 -14.02
CA LYS A 267 -0.42 -13.86 -14.33
C LYS A 267 0.41 -14.47 -13.23
N SER A 268 0.18 -15.76 -12.95
CA SER A 268 0.83 -16.48 -11.86
C SER A 268 1.36 -17.83 -12.29
N GLY A 269 2.15 -18.45 -11.41
CA GLY A 269 2.73 -19.77 -11.62
C GLY A 269 4.02 -19.76 -12.45
N ASP A 270 4.44 -20.93 -12.93
CA ASP A 270 5.72 -21.08 -13.62
C ASP A 270 5.81 -20.29 -14.93
N GLU A 271 4.70 -20.15 -15.66
CA GLU A 271 4.64 -19.33 -16.89
C GLU A 271 4.73 -17.83 -16.61
N ALA A 272 4.51 -17.41 -15.38
CA ALA A 272 4.73 -16.03 -14.92
C ALA A 272 6.09 -15.83 -14.23
N ASN A 273 6.99 -16.81 -14.30
CA ASN A 273 8.35 -16.64 -13.83
C ASN A 273 9.11 -15.68 -14.72
N SER A 274 9.27 -14.44 -14.28
CA SER A 274 9.85 -13.34 -15.03
C SER A 274 11.29 -13.55 -15.45
N PHE A 275 12.03 -14.46 -14.83
CA PHE A 275 13.36 -14.82 -15.31
C PHE A 275 13.32 -15.48 -16.70
N TYR A 276 12.23 -16.19 -17.01
CA TYR A 276 12.14 -17.00 -18.23
C TYR A 276 11.02 -16.58 -19.17
N HIS A 277 10.06 -15.78 -18.70
CA HIS A 277 8.87 -15.43 -19.45
C HIS A 277 8.54 -13.94 -19.40
N ASP A 278 8.21 -13.37 -20.54
CA ASP A 278 7.41 -12.16 -20.66
C ASP A 278 5.95 -12.57 -20.88
N ALA A 279 5.26 -12.85 -19.79
CA ALA A 279 3.94 -13.46 -19.84
C ALA A 279 2.87 -12.57 -20.50
N HIS A 280 3.13 -11.28 -20.63
CA HIS A 280 2.22 -10.31 -21.21
C HIS A 280 2.68 -9.79 -22.59
N ASN A 281 3.86 -10.19 -23.07
CA ASN A 281 4.50 -9.69 -24.30
C ASN A 281 4.67 -8.16 -24.30
N LEU A 282 5.24 -7.62 -23.22
CA LEU A 282 5.37 -6.19 -22.98
C LEU A 282 6.80 -5.68 -23.13
N ASP A 283 7.75 -6.47 -23.64
CA ASP A 283 9.11 -6.01 -23.88
C ASP A 283 9.13 -4.77 -24.79
N GLY A 284 9.70 -3.67 -24.33
CA GLY A 284 9.71 -2.38 -25.02
C GLY A 284 8.39 -1.61 -25.08
N CYS A 285 7.35 -2.02 -24.32
CA CYS A 285 6.01 -1.45 -24.43
C CYS A 285 5.56 -0.63 -23.22
N CYS A 286 6.24 -0.73 -22.07
CA CYS A 286 5.74 -0.15 -20.81
C CYS A 286 6.10 1.33 -20.68
N ASP A 287 5.11 2.13 -20.27
CA ASP A 287 5.32 3.51 -19.84
C ASP A 287 5.98 3.54 -18.46
N TYR A 288 5.59 2.59 -17.59
CA TYR A 288 6.14 2.46 -16.25
C TYR A 288 6.48 1.01 -15.92
N VAL A 289 7.62 0.82 -15.26
CA VAL A 289 7.99 -0.45 -14.61
C VAL A 289 8.30 -0.14 -13.15
N MET A 290 7.59 -0.80 -12.24
CA MET A 290 7.80 -0.66 -10.80
C MET A 290 7.95 -2.05 -10.19
N ALA A 291 8.96 -2.24 -9.33
CA ALA A 291 9.15 -3.54 -8.72
C ALA A 291 9.94 -3.49 -7.40
N ASN A 292 9.68 -4.46 -6.56
CA ASN A 292 10.57 -4.88 -5.49
C ASN A 292 10.88 -6.37 -5.65
N PRO A 293 11.82 -6.74 -6.53
CA PRO A 293 12.10 -8.13 -6.86
C PRO A 293 12.82 -8.83 -5.68
N PRO A 294 12.80 -10.17 -5.61
CA PRO A 294 13.63 -10.90 -4.65
C PRO A 294 15.12 -10.63 -4.92
N PHE A 295 15.87 -10.27 -3.85
CA PHE A 295 17.28 -9.93 -3.95
C PHE A 295 18.17 -11.17 -3.91
N ASN A 296 19.30 -11.09 -4.59
CA ASN A 296 20.39 -12.07 -4.54
C ASN A 296 19.96 -13.51 -4.88
N VAL A 297 18.96 -13.67 -5.73
CA VAL A 297 18.53 -14.99 -6.20
C VAL A 297 19.69 -15.65 -6.96
N ASP A 298 20.02 -16.87 -6.59
CA ASP A 298 21.00 -17.72 -7.25
C ASP A 298 20.32 -18.81 -8.11
N LYS A 299 21.11 -19.56 -8.84
CA LYS A 299 20.67 -20.75 -9.61
C LYS A 299 19.65 -20.49 -10.70
N VAL A 300 19.49 -19.24 -11.15
CA VAL A 300 18.68 -18.95 -12.35
C VAL A 300 19.39 -19.57 -13.55
N ASN A 301 18.67 -20.36 -14.35
CA ASN A 301 19.24 -21.06 -15.51
C ASN A 301 19.65 -20.09 -16.61
N VAL A 302 20.90 -20.17 -17.05
CA VAL A 302 21.49 -19.25 -18.03
C VAL A 302 20.82 -19.41 -19.40
N GLU A 303 20.69 -20.64 -19.89
CA GLU A 303 20.12 -20.92 -21.21
C GLU A 303 18.68 -20.43 -21.33
N ASN A 304 17.84 -20.75 -20.34
CA ASN A 304 16.44 -20.34 -20.33
C ASN A 304 16.29 -18.81 -20.25
N ALA A 305 17.09 -18.11 -19.45
CA ALA A 305 17.04 -16.66 -19.35
C ALA A 305 17.58 -15.97 -20.61
N MET A 306 18.61 -16.54 -21.26
CA MET A 306 19.08 -16.03 -22.55
C MET A 306 18.04 -16.21 -23.65
N ASN A 307 17.37 -17.35 -23.70
CA ASN A 307 16.31 -17.63 -24.67
C ASN A 307 15.09 -16.72 -24.46
N ALA A 308 14.83 -16.30 -23.23
CA ALA A 308 13.78 -15.33 -22.90
C ALA A 308 14.09 -13.90 -23.39
N GLY A 309 15.34 -13.60 -23.77
CA GLY A 309 15.77 -12.27 -24.21
C GLY A 309 15.82 -11.23 -23.07
N ARG A 310 15.59 -9.97 -23.39
CA ARG A 310 15.52 -8.83 -22.44
C ARG A 310 16.84 -8.53 -21.71
N LEU A 311 17.98 -8.86 -22.33
CA LEU A 311 19.31 -8.64 -21.80
C LEU A 311 20.13 -7.67 -22.68
N PRO A 312 19.69 -6.40 -22.85
CA PRO A 312 20.29 -5.46 -23.78
C PRO A 312 21.76 -5.11 -23.46
N PHE A 313 22.18 -5.30 -22.21
CA PHE A 313 23.52 -4.96 -21.74
C PHE A 313 24.47 -6.16 -21.67
N GLY A 314 23.98 -7.37 -21.98
CA GLY A 314 24.71 -8.62 -21.91
C GLY A 314 24.36 -9.42 -20.64
N ILE A 315 25.07 -10.53 -20.43
CA ILE A 315 24.80 -11.48 -19.36
C ILE A 315 25.62 -11.20 -18.10
N PRO A 316 24.99 -11.26 -16.91
CA PRO A 316 25.68 -11.19 -15.61
C PRO A 316 26.65 -12.37 -15.40
N GLY A 317 27.35 -12.34 -14.28
CA GLY A 317 28.29 -13.40 -13.91
C GLY A 317 27.60 -14.74 -13.70
N VAL A 318 28.21 -15.79 -14.24
CA VAL A 318 27.74 -17.17 -14.11
C VAL A 318 28.56 -17.95 -13.08
N ASP A 319 28.01 -19.04 -12.57
CA ASP A 319 28.69 -19.96 -11.68
C ASP A 319 29.84 -20.71 -12.38
N LYS A 320 30.59 -21.49 -11.63
CA LYS A 320 31.72 -22.28 -12.17
C LYS A 320 31.31 -23.30 -13.24
N SER A 321 30.06 -23.75 -13.23
CA SER A 321 29.54 -24.70 -14.21
C SER A 321 29.08 -24.02 -15.51
N GLY A 322 28.88 -22.70 -15.50
CA GLY A 322 28.31 -21.93 -16.62
C GLY A 322 26.81 -22.16 -16.84
N LYS A 323 26.15 -22.93 -15.97
CA LYS A 323 24.74 -23.31 -16.14
C LYS A 323 23.77 -22.38 -15.42
N SER A 324 24.24 -21.69 -14.39
CA SER A 324 23.40 -20.81 -13.57
C SER A 324 24.07 -19.46 -13.36
N PHE A 325 23.26 -18.40 -13.23
CA PHE A 325 23.76 -17.12 -12.79
C PHE A 325 24.17 -17.16 -11.31
N SER A 326 25.27 -16.50 -11.00
CA SER A 326 25.77 -16.42 -9.61
C SER A 326 24.87 -15.53 -8.74
N ASN A 327 24.25 -14.51 -9.36
CA ASN A 327 23.33 -13.57 -8.72
C ASN A 327 22.43 -12.93 -9.78
N ALA A 328 21.13 -12.88 -9.53
CA ALA A 328 20.14 -12.41 -10.50
C ALA A 328 19.82 -10.91 -10.42
N ASN A 329 20.47 -10.14 -9.54
CA ASN A 329 20.15 -8.71 -9.40
C ASN A 329 20.25 -7.96 -10.74
N TYR A 330 21.29 -8.23 -11.53
CA TYR A 330 21.47 -7.57 -12.84
C TYR A 330 20.64 -8.18 -13.97
N LEU A 331 20.01 -9.35 -13.78
CA LEU A 331 18.93 -9.80 -14.65
C LEU A 331 17.71 -8.90 -14.45
N TRP A 332 17.29 -8.69 -13.20
CA TRP A 332 16.18 -7.78 -12.88
C TRP A 332 16.40 -6.38 -13.44
N ILE A 333 17.56 -5.78 -13.17
CA ILE A 333 17.90 -4.44 -13.65
C ILE A 333 17.80 -4.36 -15.17
N SER A 334 18.31 -5.38 -15.90
CA SER A 334 18.25 -5.44 -17.36
C SER A 334 16.81 -5.59 -17.87
N TYR A 335 16.01 -6.43 -17.23
CA TYR A 335 14.61 -6.64 -17.59
C TYR A 335 13.77 -5.39 -17.39
N PHE A 336 13.93 -4.69 -16.25
CA PHE A 336 13.20 -3.44 -16.01
C PHE A 336 13.50 -2.38 -17.06
N TYR A 337 14.74 -2.28 -17.50
CA TYR A 337 15.11 -1.39 -18.60
C TYR A 337 14.54 -1.85 -19.95
N SER A 338 14.58 -3.16 -20.24
CA SER A 338 14.10 -3.73 -21.49
C SER A 338 12.59 -3.52 -21.70
N TYR A 339 11.79 -3.70 -20.67
CA TYR A 339 10.34 -3.49 -20.73
C TYR A 339 9.92 -2.06 -21.10
N LEU A 340 10.76 -1.05 -20.81
CA LEU A 340 10.41 0.35 -21.06
C LEU A 340 10.33 0.68 -22.56
N ASN A 341 9.26 1.38 -22.94
CA ASN A 341 9.18 2.05 -24.23
C ASN A 341 10.19 3.23 -24.34
N GLU A 342 10.19 3.95 -25.45
CA GLU A 342 11.18 5.00 -25.72
C GLU A 342 11.15 6.19 -24.74
N ASN A 343 10.03 6.42 -24.07
CA ASN A 343 9.85 7.47 -23.07
C ASN A 343 9.58 6.91 -21.67
N GLY A 344 9.65 5.58 -21.52
CA GLY A 344 9.27 4.88 -20.30
C GLY A 344 10.17 5.20 -19.12
N ARG A 345 9.61 5.05 -17.93
CA ARG A 345 10.29 5.26 -16.65
C ARG A 345 10.21 4.00 -15.79
N ALA A 346 11.31 3.65 -15.13
CA ALA A 346 11.31 2.57 -14.14
C ALA A 346 11.72 3.09 -12.77
N GLY A 347 11.12 2.53 -11.71
CA GLY A 347 11.52 2.75 -10.33
C GLY A 347 11.43 1.44 -9.56
N PHE A 348 12.53 1.00 -8.94
CA PHE A 348 12.58 -0.30 -8.30
C PHE A 348 13.53 -0.33 -7.11
N VAL A 349 13.26 -1.27 -6.22
CA VAL A 349 14.09 -1.53 -5.04
C VAL A 349 15.19 -2.52 -5.42
N MET A 350 16.40 -2.30 -4.93
CA MET A 350 17.51 -3.21 -5.14
C MET A 350 18.38 -3.32 -3.88
N ALA A 351 18.98 -4.46 -3.66
CA ALA A 351 19.98 -4.63 -2.61
C ALA A 351 21.11 -3.61 -2.77
N SER A 352 21.58 -3.00 -1.68
CA SER A 352 22.70 -2.03 -1.72
C SER A 352 23.95 -2.58 -2.38
N SER A 353 24.21 -3.90 -2.26
CA SER A 353 25.34 -4.57 -2.90
C SER A 353 25.33 -4.52 -4.43
N ALA A 354 24.18 -4.22 -5.06
CA ALA A 354 24.12 -4.05 -6.52
C ALA A 354 24.85 -2.79 -7.00
N THR A 355 25.00 -1.77 -6.14
CA THR A 355 25.65 -0.50 -6.51
C THR A 355 27.17 -0.60 -6.63
N ASP A 356 27.80 -1.55 -5.95
CA ASP A 356 29.26 -1.74 -5.93
C ASP A 356 29.74 -3.08 -6.49
N SER A 357 28.82 -3.84 -7.11
CA SER A 357 29.13 -5.11 -7.77
C SER A 357 30.30 -4.96 -8.78
N SER A 358 31.17 -5.97 -8.82
CA SER A 358 32.38 -5.99 -9.65
C SER A 358 32.24 -6.91 -10.87
N ARG A 359 33.27 -7.03 -11.69
CA ARG A 359 33.35 -7.93 -12.86
C ARG A 359 32.24 -7.66 -13.88
N LYS A 360 31.52 -8.68 -14.32
CA LYS A 360 30.48 -8.63 -15.35
C LYS A 360 29.33 -7.66 -15.01
N GLU A 361 28.96 -7.62 -13.75
CA GLU A 361 27.94 -6.69 -13.25
C GLU A 361 28.40 -5.24 -13.37
N LYS A 362 29.70 -4.96 -13.15
CA LYS A 362 30.29 -3.64 -13.38
C LYS A 362 30.21 -3.25 -14.87
N ASP A 363 30.52 -4.19 -15.78
CA ASP A 363 30.46 -3.94 -17.24
C ASP A 363 29.01 -3.62 -17.66
N ILE A 364 28.03 -4.34 -17.13
CA ILE A 364 26.61 -4.07 -17.39
C ILE A 364 26.22 -2.69 -16.84
N ARG A 365 26.60 -2.37 -15.59
CA ARG A 365 26.31 -1.07 -14.97
C ARG A 365 26.91 0.09 -15.77
N GLN A 366 28.14 -0.07 -16.28
CA GLN A 366 28.76 0.92 -17.14
C GLN A 366 27.91 1.17 -18.39
N LYS A 367 27.49 0.13 -19.10
CA LYS A 367 26.63 0.26 -20.28
C LYS A 367 25.28 0.92 -19.95
N ILE A 368 24.70 0.63 -18.80
CA ILE A 368 23.47 1.27 -18.36
C ILE A 368 23.68 2.77 -18.15
N VAL A 369 24.77 3.16 -17.47
CA VAL A 369 25.11 4.58 -17.25
C VAL A 369 25.37 5.29 -18.58
N GLU A 370 26.09 4.64 -19.52
CA GLU A 370 26.40 5.16 -20.84
C GLU A 370 25.17 5.40 -21.74
N THR A 371 23.99 4.81 -21.39
CA THR A 371 22.73 5.14 -22.08
C THR A 371 22.25 6.58 -21.82
N GLY A 372 22.71 7.21 -20.73
CA GLY A 372 22.19 8.49 -20.26
C GLY A 372 20.79 8.40 -19.59
N HIS A 373 20.25 7.18 -19.38
CA HIS A 373 18.87 6.98 -18.89
C HIS A 373 18.79 6.74 -17.37
N VAL A 374 19.93 6.61 -16.67
CA VAL A 374 19.90 6.60 -15.19
C VAL A 374 19.54 7.98 -14.71
N ASP A 375 18.45 8.10 -13.94
CA ASP A 375 17.89 9.39 -13.54
C ASP A 375 18.21 9.72 -12.08
N VAL A 376 17.69 8.91 -11.15
CA VAL A 376 17.82 9.12 -9.71
C VAL A 376 18.27 7.82 -9.03
N MET A 377 19.09 7.96 -7.99
CA MET A 377 19.51 6.89 -7.10
C MET A 377 19.30 7.33 -5.66
N VAL A 378 18.52 6.58 -4.86
CA VAL A 378 18.28 6.88 -3.45
C VAL A 378 18.87 5.78 -2.59
N SER A 379 19.78 6.14 -1.69
CA SER A 379 20.32 5.23 -0.67
C SER A 379 19.41 5.20 0.54
N VAL A 380 18.95 4.00 0.94
CA VAL A 380 18.02 3.78 2.04
C VAL A 380 18.72 3.03 3.17
N GLY A 381 18.49 3.47 4.41
CA GLY A 381 19.05 2.86 5.60
C GLY A 381 18.46 1.50 5.95
N ASN A 382 18.90 0.95 7.09
CA ASN A 382 18.37 -0.29 7.63
C ASN A 382 16.94 -0.12 8.16
N ASN A 383 16.28 -1.26 8.42
CA ASN A 383 14.96 -1.35 9.06
C ASN A 383 13.82 -0.68 8.28
N PHE A 384 13.93 -0.57 6.96
CA PHE A 384 12.79 -0.17 6.13
C PHE A 384 11.90 -1.36 5.75
N PHE A 385 12.39 -2.60 5.83
CA PHE A 385 11.60 -3.80 5.59
C PHE A 385 10.98 -4.34 6.88
N TYR A 386 9.80 -4.93 6.79
CA TYR A 386 9.07 -5.47 7.95
C TYR A 386 9.79 -6.60 8.67
N THR A 387 10.60 -7.38 7.95
CA THR A 387 11.19 -8.64 8.43
C THR A 387 12.70 -8.72 8.30
N LEU A 388 13.32 -7.78 7.58
CA LEU A 388 14.74 -7.79 7.28
C LEU A 388 15.36 -6.43 7.62
N SER A 389 16.48 -6.47 8.37
CA SER A 389 17.27 -5.27 8.63
C SER A 389 18.39 -5.14 7.60
N LEU A 390 18.02 -4.94 6.33
CA LEU A 390 18.97 -4.75 5.24
C LEU A 390 18.84 -3.36 4.63
N PRO A 391 19.96 -2.68 4.33
CA PRO A 391 19.92 -1.45 3.56
C PRO A 391 19.61 -1.77 2.10
N CYS A 392 18.90 -0.86 1.43
CA CYS A 392 18.59 -1.00 0.02
C CYS A 392 18.87 0.31 -0.73
N SER A 393 18.72 0.28 -2.03
CA SER A 393 18.74 1.46 -2.89
C SER A 393 17.53 1.46 -3.79
N LEU A 394 16.98 2.64 -4.07
CA LEU A 394 15.97 2.82 -5.09
C LEU A 394 16.67 3.31 -6.36
N TRP A 395 16.40 2.65 -7.45
CA TRP A 395 16.95 2.95 -8.77
C TRP A 395 15.87 3.48 -9.67
N PHE A 396 16.18 4.55 -10.41
CA PHE A 396 15.22 5.14 -11.33
C PHE A 396 15.83 5.28 -12.72
N PHE A 397 15.13 4.77 -13.73
CA PHE A 397 15.43 4.98 -15.15
C PHE A 397 14.39 5.90 -15.77
N ASN A 398 14.84 6.71 -16.71
CA ASN A 398 14.00 7.59 -17.52
C ASN A 398 14.54 7.63 -18.95
N LYS A 399 13.91 6.92 -19.88
CA LYS A 399 14.31 6.93 -21.29
C LYS A 399 13.94 8.25 -21.97
N GLY A 400 12.90 8.95 -21.47
CA GLY A 400 12.51 10.30 -21.90
C GLY A 400 13.25 11.43 -21.20
N LYS A 401 14.44 11.20 -20.65
CA LYS A 401 15.23 12.19 -19.91
C LYS A 401 15.62 13.38 -20.79
N ALA A 402 15.50 14.59 -20.25
CA ALA A 402 15.87 15.81 -20.95
C ALA A 402 17.36 15.78 -21.37
N GLU A 403 17.69 16.37 -22.51
CA GLU A 403 19.01 16.28 -23.10
C GLU A 403 20.12 16.83 -22.20
N ASP A 404 19.87 17.95 -21.52
CA ASP A 404 20.79 18.59 -20.57
C ASP A 404 20.99 17.82 -19.26
N LEU A 405 20.17 16.78 -19.01
CA LEU A 405 20.27 15.89 -17.87
C LEU A 405 20.89 14.53 -18.20
N LYS A 406 21.06 14.16 -19.47
CA LYS A 406 21.56 12.83 -19.87
C LYS A 406 22.89 12.45 -19.22
N ASP A 407 23.80 13.39 -19.08
CA ASP A 407 25.11 13.20 -18.43
C ASP A 407 25.09 13.34 -16.89
N LYS A 408 23.92 13.50 -16.30
CA LYS A 408 23.77 13.72 -14.86
C LYS A 408 22.96 12.61 -14.22
N VAL A 409 23.30 12.22 -13.00
CA VAL A 409 22.53 11.31 -12.17
C VAL A 409 22.38 11.97 -10.81
N LEU A 410 21.15 12.06 -10.30
CA LEU A 410 20.90 12.55 -8.96
C LEU A 410 21.12 11.42 -7.96
N PHE A 411 22.01 11.64 -6.98
CA PHE A 411 22.20 10.74 -5.83
C PHE A 411 21.62 11.38 -4.58
N ILE A 412 20.70 10.70 -3.90
CA ILE A 412 20.09 11.13 -2.65
C ILE A 412 20.51 10.15 -1.54
N ASP A 413 21.19 10.65 -0.50
CA ASP A 413 21.50 9.85 0.67
C ASP A 413 20.42 10.03 1.75
N ALA A 414 19.44 9.13 1.76
CA ALA A 414 18.34 9.12 2.71
C ALA A 414 18.54 8.13 3.87
N ARG A 415 19.78 7.60 4.06
CA ARG A 415 20.06 6.56 5.06
C ARG A 415 19.78 7.00 6.49
N ASN A 416 19.89 8.30 6.78
CA ASN A 416 19.66 8.89 8.09
C ASN A 416 18.44 9.81 8.14
N TYR A 417 17.63 9.85 7.07
CA TYR A 417 16.43 10.67 6.96
C TYR A 417 15.19 9.76 6.98
N TYR A 418 14.60 9.58 8.15
CA TYR A 418 13.44 8.71 8.37
C TYR A 418 12.76 8.99 9.71
N THR A 419 11.56 8.47 9.89
CA THR A 419 10.84 8.40 11.17
C THR A 419 10.91 6.98 11.72
N VAL A 420 11.26 6.85 13.00
CA VAL A 420 11.25 5.56 13.71
C VAL A 420 9.82 5.22 14.11
N VAL A 421 9.26 4.17 13.53
CA VAL A 421 7.92 3.68 13.87
C VAL A 421 7.97 2.78 15.09
N ASP A 422 8.91 1.84 15.08
CA ASP A 422 9.21 0.96 16.21
C ASP A 422 10.71 0.57 16.20
N ARG A 423 11.14 -0.24 17.16
CA ARG A 423 12.54 -0.64 17.30
C ARG A 423 13.12 -1.34 16.06
N THR A 424 12.28 -1.89 15.20
CA THR A 424 12.64 -2.71 14.04
C THR A 424 12.17 -2.14 12.71
N LEU A 425 11.43 -1.03 12.73
CA LEU A 425 10.84 -0.43 11.53
C LEU A 425 11.05 1.08 11.48
N ASN A 426 11.64 1.52 10.39
CA ASN A 426 11.72 2.90 9.95
C ASN A 426 10.82 3.12 8.73
N GLU A 427 10.29 4.31 8.60
CA GLU A 427 9.54 4.71 7.41
C GLU A 427 9.75 6.20 7.12
N TRP A 428 9.41 6.63 5.91
CA TRP A 428 9.28 8.05 5.61
C TRP A 428 7.85 8.51 5.90
N SER A 429 7.72 9.60 6.66
CA SER A 429 6.45 10.31 6.81
C SER A 429 6.02 10.95 5.47
N GLU A 430 4.76 11.39 5.37
CA GLU A 430 4.27 12.07 4.15
C GLU A 430 5.09 13.33 3.83
N TRP A 431 5.53 14.07 4.86
CA TRP A 431 6.37 15.26 4.70
C TRP A 431 7.78 14.92 4.24
N GLN A 432 8.36 13.87 4.80
CA GLN A 432 9.68 13.38 4.37
C GLN A 432 9.66 12.90 2.92
N LEU A 433 8.60 12.21 2.50
CA LEU A 433 8.42 11.81 1.11
C LEU A 433 8.28 13.01 0.16
N ARG A 434 7.54 14.05 0.57
CA ARG A 434 7.41 15.28 -0.21
C ARG A 434 8.73 16.03 -0.33
N ASN A 435 9.52 16.10 0.75
CA ASN A 435 10.83 16.74 0.75
C ASN A 435 11.83 16.01 -0.16
N LEU A 436 11.87 14.68 -0.10
CA LEU A 436 12.68 13.88 -1.03
C LEU A 436 12.22 14.06 -2.48
N GLY A 437 10.91 14.14 -2.73
CA GLY A 437 10.33 14.45 -4.03
C GLY A 437 10.73 15.85 -4.53
N ALA A 438 10.77 16.83 -3.63
CA ALA A 438 11.17 18.21 -3.96
C ALA A 438 12.59 18.30 -4.53
N ILE A 439 13.53 17.51 -4.00
CA ILE A 439 14.90 17.42 -4.52
C ILE A 439 14.88 16.93 -5.98
N VAL A 440 14.03 15.94 -6.29
CA VAL A 440 13.88 15.42 -7.65
C VAL A 440 13.27 16.47 -8.60
N TRP A 441 12.25 17.20 -8.14
CA TRP A 441 11.66 18.29 -8.93
C TRP A 441 12.67 19.40 -9.25
N LEU A 442 13.46 19.83 -8.27
CA LEU A 442 14.51 20.83 -8.47
C LEU A 442 15.56 20.34 -9.45
N TYR A 443 16.00 19.07 -9.34
CA TYR A 443 16.92 18.44 -10.27
C TYR A 443 16.38 18.43 -11.71
N ARG A 444 15.09 18.16 -11.89
CA ARG A 444 14.41 18.13 -13.20
C ARG A 444 14.02 19.51 -13.70
N GLY A 445 14.22 20.58 -12.93
CA GLY A 445 13.79 21.94 -13.28
C GLY A 445 12.30 22.20 -13.10
N GLU A 446 11.58 21.32 -12.39
CA GLU A 446 10.14 21.40 -12.13
C GLU A 446 9.85 22.37 -10.95
N THR A 447 10.33 23.59 -11.05
CA THR A 447 10.27 24.59 -9.97
C THR A 447 8.85 24.95 -9.52
N ASP A 448 7.86 24.81 -10.39
CA ASP A 448 6.46 25.09 -10.01
C ASP A 448 5.87 24.05 -9.06
N ASN A 449 6.33 22.79 -9.13
CA ASN A 449 5.98 21.76 -8.16
C ASN A 449 6.56 22.08 -6.79
N TYR A 450 7.84 22.52 -6.76
CA TYR A 450 8.49 22.99 -5.54
C TYR A 450 7.78 24.19 -4.92
N LYS A 451 7.43 25.23 -5.71
CA LYS A 451 6.69 26.39 -5.21
C LYS A 451 5.34 26.01 -4.62
N ARG A 452 4.62 25.06 -5.25
CA ARG A 452 3.34 24.55 -4.69
C ARG A 452 3.55 23.84 -3.35
N LEU A 453 4.62 23.06 -3.19
CA LEU A 453 4.96 22.42 -1.91
C LEU A 453 5.19 23.47 -0.81
N ILE A 454 5.95 24.53 -1.10
CA ILE A 454 6.16 25.65 -0.15
C ILE A 454 4.84 26.32 0.21
N GLN A 455 3.94 26.55 -0.75
CA GLN A 455 2.61 27.10 -0.46
C GLN A 455 1.76 26.16 0.41
N ASP A 456 1.84 24.86 0.21
CA ASP A 456 1.14 23.87 1.03
C ASP A 456 1.68 23.89 2.47
N TYR A 457 2.99 24.01 2.67
CA TYR A 457 3.61 24.18 3.98
C TYR A 457 3.11 25.48 4.65
N TRP A 458 3.09 26.59 3.95
CA TRP A 458 2.56 27.85 4.44
C TRP A 458 1.09 27.73 4.88
N ARG A 459 0.27 27.07 4.07
CA ARG A 459 -1.14 26.83 4.39
C ARG A 459 -1.28 25.97 5.65
N TYR A 460 -0.50 24.91 5.78
CA TYR A 460 -0.50 24.05 6.95
C TYR A 460 -0.12 24.81 8.22
N PHE A 461 0.96 25.56 8.19
CA PHE A 461 1.37 26.40 9.33
C PHE A 461 0.35 27.46 9.69
N SER A 462 -0.25 28.12 8.69
CA SER A 462 -1.29 29.12 8.92
C SER A 462 -2.53 28.53 9.59
N GLN A 463 -2.91 27.29 9.23
CA GLN A 463 -4.03 26.59 9.86
C GLN A 463 -3.73 26.25 11.33
N ILE A 464 -2.53 25.77 11.62
CA ILE A 464 -2.10 25.48 13.00
C ILE A 464 -2.01 26.76 13.82
N ALA A 465 -1.45 27.80 13.26
CA ALA A 465 -1.39 29.10 13.90
C ALA A 465 -2.77 29.66 14.26
N GLY A 466 -3.74 29.55 13.36
CA GLY A 466 -5.12 29.98 13.63
C GLY A 466 -5.86 29.14 14.68
N LYS A 467 -5.38 27.92 14.94
CA LYS A 467 -5.95 27.02 15.95
C LYS A 467 -5.51 27.32 17.37
N TYR A 468 -4.35 27.97 17.54
CA TYR A 468 -3.77 28.28 18.83
C TYR A 468 -3.70 29.80 19.04
N ASP A 469 -4.57 30.35 19.89
CA ASP A 469 -4.66 31.79 20.18
C ASP A 469 -3.34 32.43 20.70
N ASN A 470 -2.40 31.63 21.12
CA ASN A 470 -1.08 32.06 21.62
C ASN A 470 0.00 32.16 20.54
N MET A 471 -0.28 31.73 19.30
CA MET A 471 0.60 32.01 18.18
C MET A 471 0.40 33.45 17.70
N VAL A 472 1.06 34.37 18.37
CA VAL A 472 0.99 35.80 18.00
C VAL A 472 2.18 36.14 17.13
N TRP A 473 1.92 36.49 15.88
CA TRP A 473 2.89 37.22 15.09
C TRP A 473 2.70 38.72 15.27
N HIS A 474 3.81 39.40 15.37
CA HIS A 474 3.82 40.84 15.61
C HIS A 474 3.87 41.65 14.31
N THR A 475 3.74 41.01 13.14
CA THR A 475 3.81 41.67 11.83
C THR A 475 2.62 41.28 10.95
N GLU A 476 2.15 42.21 10.09
CA GLU A 476 1.09 41.94 9.11
C GLU A 476 1.53 40.93 8.03
N ASN A 477 2.85 40.80 7.79
CA ASN A 477 3.45 39.88 6.82
C ASN A 477 4.59 39.10 7.51
N PRO A 478 4.28 38.05 8.28
CA PRO A 478 5.30 37.28 8.99
C PRO A 478 6.21 36.55 7.99
N THR A 479 7.50 36.52 8.31
CA THR A 479 8.48 35.69 7.61
C THR A 479 8.31 34.23 8.03
N PHE A 480 8.93 33.30 7.29
CA PHE A 480 8.97 31.89 7.70
C PHE A 480 9.58 31.71 9.09
N GLU A 481 10.67 32.43 9.39
CA GLU A 481 11.33 32.42 10.68
C GLU A 481 10.39 32.90 11.81
N ASP A 482 9.60 33.95 11.60
CA ASP A 482 8.63 34.42 12.58
C ASP A 482 7.60 33.36 12.94
N ILE A 483 7.09 32.62 11.91
CA ILE A 483 6.12 31.55 12.09
C ILE A 483 6.78 30.34 12.79
N PHE A 484 7.99 30.00 12.41
CA PHE A 484 8.75 28.91 13.00
C PHE A 484 9.02 29.14 14.50
N GLN A 485 9.48 30.33 14.86
CA GLN A 485 9.73 30.69 16.25
C GLN A 485 8.42 30.72 17.07
N ALA A 486 7.32 31.22 16.50
CA ALA A 486 6.01 31.18 17.13
C ALA A 486 5.54 29.74 17.38
N ALA A 487 5.68 28.83 16.41
CA ALA A 487 5.33 27.43 16.54
C ALA A 487 6.16 26.73 17.64
N LYS A 488 7.46 26.96 17.68
CA LYS A 488 8.38 26.40 18.67
C LYS A 488 8.10 26.92 20.09
N SER A 489 7.81 28.21 20.23
CA SER A 489 7.42 28.82 21.50
C SER A 489 6.08 28.26 22.01
N THR A 490 5.11 28.09 21.11
CA THR A 490 3.79 27.52 21.43
C THR A 490 3.92 26.05 21.83
N GLU A 491 4.68 25.24 21.10
CA GLU A 491 4.99 23.83 21.47
C GLU A 491 5.55 23.75 22.90
N THR A 492 6.54 24.58 23.20
CA THR A 492 7.17 24.61 24.53
C THR A 492 6.16 24.97 25.63
N THR A 493 5.27 25.93 25.36
CA THR A 493 4.23 26.35 26.32
C THR A 493 3.24 25.21 26.61
N PHE A 494 2.77 24.53 25.57
CA PHE A 494 1.84 23.41 25.70
C PHE A 494 2.50 22.19 26.33
N ALA A 495 3.77 21.89 26.03
CA ALA A 495 4.52 20.80 26.64
C ALA A 495 4.71 21.03 28.17
N ASN A 496 4.96 22.26 28.58
CA ASN A 496 5.06 22.62 29.99
C ASN A 496 3.70 22.48 30.71
N SER A 497 2.62 22.93 30.07
CA SER A 497 1.23 22.76 30.58
C SER A 497 0.87 21.28 30.71
N LEU A 498 1.19 20.48 29.71
CA LEU A 498 0.98 19.02 29.75
C LEU A 498 1.68 18.38 30.94
N LYS A 499 2.95 18.71 31.17
CA LYS A 499 3.72 18.20 32.30
C LYS A 499 3.07 18.55 33.64
N GLN A 500 2.64 19.80 33.83
CA GLN A 500 1.95 20.23 35.03
C GLN A 500 0.65 19.46 35.29
N HIS A 501 -0.17 19.27 34.26
CA HIS A 501 -1.43 18.52 34.38
C HIS A 501 -1.20 17.02 34.61
N GLN A 502 -0.16 16.42 34.03
CA GLN A 502 0.24 15.04 34.33
C GLN A 502 0.70 14.86 35.77
N GLU A 503 1.43 15.82 36.34
CA GLU A 503 1.82 15.82 37.75
C GLU A 503 0.59 15.97 38.66
N ALA A 504 -0.33 16.88 38.35
CA ALA A 504 -1.59 17.05 39.05
C ALA A 504 -2.46 15.78 39.00
N LEU A 505 -2.55 15.11 37.86
CA LEU A 505 -3.27 13.86 37.69
C LEU A 505 -2.71 12.73 38.58
N LYS A 506 -1.39 12.66 38.75
CA LYS A 506 -0.72 11.70 39.66
C LYS A 506 -1.02 11.99 41.12
N ALA A 507 -1.10 13.28 41.50
CA ALA A 507 -1.34 13.72 42.87
C ALA A 507 -2.82 13.62 43.32
N THR A 508 -3.76 13.66 42.38
CA THR A 508 -5.21 13.73 42.68
C THR A 508 -5.79 12.38 43.06
N LYS A 509 -6.46 12.32 44.23
CA LYS A 509 -7.11 11.12 44.78
C LYS A 509 -8.65 11.10 44.56
N LYS A 510 -9.27 12.24 44.27
CA LYS A 510 -10.72 12.36 44.06
C LYS A 510 -11.13 11.88 42.68
N ARG A 511 -12.05 10.93 42.61
CA ARG A 511 -12.43 10.25 41.33
C ARG A 511 -12.97 11.19 40.27
N LYS A 512 -13.78 12.20 40.60
CA LYS A 512 -14.37 13.14 39.64
C LYS A 512 -13.27 14.06 39.04
N GLU A 513 -12.50 14.67 39.90
CA GLU A 513 -11.39 15.57 39.55
C GLU A 513 -10.29 14.84 38.72
N LYS A 514 -10.06 13.56 39.05
CA LYS A 514 -9.16 12.70 38.29
C LYS A 514 -9.66 12.40 36.86
N ALA A 515 -10.98 12.27 36.67
CA ALA A 515 -11.55 12.07 35.34
C ALA A 515 -11.47 13.33 34.48
N GLU A 516 -11.71 14.51 35.06
CA GLU A 516 -11.59 15.80 34.40
C GLU A 516 -10.13 16.07 33.98
N LEU A 517 -9.17 15.86 34.89
CA LEU A 517 -7.75 16.00 34.59
C LEU A 517 -7.27 15.03 33.50
N LYS A 518 -7.80 13.81 33.48
CA LYS A 518 -7.46 12.82 32.45
C LYS A 518 -7.91 13.27 31.04
N ALA A 519 -9.06 13.92 30.94
CA ALA A 519 -9.56 14.46 29.68
C ALA A 519 -8.66 15.62 29.20
N VAL A 520 -8.29 16.55 30.10
CA VAL A 520 -7.39 17.66 29.79
C VAL A 520 -6.00 17.19 29.38
N VAL A 521 -5.45 16.18 30.06
CA VAL A 521 -4.15 15.59 29.70
C VAL A 521 -4.21 14.97 28.30
N ALA A 522 -5.27 14.23 27.96
CA ALA A 522 -5.40 13.62 26.64
C ALA A 522 -5.52 14.67 25.52
N GLU A 523 -6.21 15.78 25.77
CA GLU A 523 -6.31 16.88 24.84
C GLU A 523 -4.96 17.59 24.63
N LEU A 524 -4.25 17.89 25.72
CA LEU A 524 -2.92 18.49 25.67
C LEU A 524 -1.88 17.57 25.01
N GLU A 525 -1.95 16.25 25.20
CA GLU A 525 -1.09 15.29 24.52
C GLU A 525 -1.28 15.32 22.99
N ALA A 526 -2.54 15.40 22.54
CA ALA A 526 -2.84 15.53 21.12
C ALA A 526 -2.32 16.86 20.53
N GLN A 527 -2.51 17.96 21.25
CA GLN A 527 -2.05 19.30 20.83
C GLN A 527 -0.53 19.39 20.78
N VAL A 528 0.18 18.87 21.79
CA VAL A 528 1.66 18.83 21.81
C VAL A 528 2.20 17.98 20.67
N THR A 529 1.55 16.85 20.36
CA THR A 529 1.94 16.00 19.23
C THR A 529 1.82 16.74 17.91
N GLU A 530 0.68 17.40 17.66
CA GLU A 530 0.45 18.18 16.44
C GLU A 530 1.46 19.33 16.29
N LEU A 531 1.75 20.05 17.38
CA LEU A 531 2.73 21.15 17.37
C LEU A 531 4.15 20.65 17.13
N ARG A 532 4.54 19.51 17.68
CA ARG A 532 5.86 18.88 17.42
C ARG A 532 6.00 18.44 15.97
N GLU A 533 4.98 17.84 15.40
CA GLU A 533 4.96 17.51 13.97
C GLU A 533 5.16 18.76 13.12
N SER A 534 4.50 19.87 13.48
CA SER A 534 4.64 21.16 12.79
C SER A 534 6.04 21.74 12.88
N VAL A 535 6.63 21.72 14.08
CA VAL A 535 8.02 22.20 14.30
C VAL A 535 9.00 21.35 13.49
N THR A 536 8.82 20.03 13.47
CA THR A 536 9.66 19.13 12.67
C THR A 536 9.57 19.43 11.17
N VAL A 537 8.35 19.66 10.66
CA VAL A 537 8.16 20.06 9.25
C VAL A 537 8.87 21.38 8.95
N ALA A 538 8.80 22.36 9.88
CA ALA A 538 9.48 23.63 9.70
C ALA A 538 11.02 23.50 9.71
N GLU A 539 11.56 22.66 10.59
CA GLU A 539 13.00 22.35 10.62
C GLU A 539 13.47 21.68 9.33
N ASP A 540 12.66 20.79 8.77
CA ASP A 540 12.96 20.14 7.48
C ASP A 540 12.94 21.13 6.30
N ILE A 541 12.03 22.12 6.31
CA ILE A 541 12.00 23.19 5.29
C ILE A 541 13.24 24.07 5.41
N GLN A 542 13.62 24.46 6.62
CA GLN A 542 14.79 25.32 6.85
C GLN A 542 16.08 24.63 6.38
N ARG A 543 16.21 23.31 6.60
CA ARG A 543 17.37 22.54 6.10
C ARG A 543 17.46 22.44 4.57
N GLN A 544 16.36 22.68 3.85
CA GLN A 544 16.35 22.66 2.38
C GLN A 544 16.75 24.02 1.78
N ASP A 545 16.59 25.10 2.53
CA ASP A 545 17.00 26.45 2.09
C ASP A 545 18.51 26.69 2.31
N ASP A 546 19.17 25.96 3.21
CA ASP A 546 20.62 25.94 3.43
C ASP A 546 21.32 24.99 2.42
#